data_0a7b5f0fa19dee157968d42079e51e33
#
_entry.id   0a7b5f0fa19dee157968d42079e51e33
#
_cell.length_a   1.000
_cell.length_b   1.000
_cell.length_c   1.000
_cell.angle_alpha   90.00
_cell.angle_beta   90.00
_cell.angle_gamma   90.00
#
_symmetry.space_group_name_H-M   'P 1'
#
loop_
_entity.id
_entity.type
_entity.pdbx_description
1 polymer ?
#
loop_
_entity_poly.entity_id
_entity_poly.type
_entity_poly.pdbx_seq_one_letter_code
_entity_poly.pdbx_strand_id
1 'polypeptide(L)'
;MTRITSFDLTPFYRNSVGIDRLFDRITAQLDAAAATGNYPPYDIVRTGEDKYEIRIAAAGFRQGEIDVEFHEGKLIVRGERSEEVRPEVEYLHHGISNRSWVRTFPLADYVEVKNAIMSEGILVVELERIVPESQKPKKIEIAYQK
;
A
#
# COMPACT_ATOMS: atom_id res chain seq x y z
N MET A 1 -26.15 0.58 -15.23
CA MET A 1 -25.83 -0.16 -13.98
C MET A 1 -24.71 -1.15 -14.31
N THR A 2 -23.52 -0.81 -13.94
CA THR A 2 -22.37 -1.71 -14.10
C THR A 2 -22.35 -2.66 -12.91
N ARG A 3 -22.67 -3.92 -13.13
CA ARG A 3 -22.48 -4.96 -12.13
C ARG A 3 -20.98 -5.10 -11.89
N ILE A 4 -20.54 -4.78 -10.70
CA ILE A 4 -19.22 -5.18 -10.20
C ILE A 4 -19.33 -6.70 -10.03
N THR A 5 -18.77 -7.43 -10.96
CA THR A 5 -18.56 -8.87 -10.79
C THR A 5 -17.56 -9.02 -9.66
N SER A 6 -18.01 -9.58 -8.54
CA SER A 6 -17.12 -10.03 -7.49
C SER A 6 -16.09 -10.98 -8.10
N PHE A 7 -14.84 -10.55 -8.13
CA PHE A 7 -13.73 -11.42 -8.54
C PHE A 7 -13.66 -12.56 -7.52
N ASP A 8 -13.96 -13.75 -7.97
CA ASP A 8 -13.81 -14.95 -7.14
C ASP A 8 -12.34 -15.30 -7.03
N LEU A 9 -11.71 -14.87 -5.93
CA LEU A 9 -10.31 -15.14 -5.62
C LEU A 9 -10.10 -16.53 -4.98
N THR A 10 -11.16 -17.31 -4.82
CA THR A 10 -11.14 -18.62 -4.18
C THR A 10 -10.09 -19.60 -4.77
N PRO A 11 -9.79 -19.59 -6.09
CA PRO A 11 -8.74 -20.45 -6.63
C PRO A 11 -7.32 -20.09 -6.21
N PHE A 12 -7.09 -18.82 -5.82
CA PHE A 12 -5.77 -18.38 -5.38
C PHE A 12 -5.46 -18.72 -3.93
N TYR A 13 -6.49 -18.94 -3.11
CA TYR A 13 -6.35 -19.22 -1.68
C TYR A 13 -5.84 -20.65 -1.37
N ARG A 14 -5.93 -21.57 -2.30
CA ARG A 14 -5.64 -23.01 -2.02
C ARG A 14 -4.17 -23.36 -1.91
N ASN A 15 -3.25 -22.53 -2.42
CA ASN A 15 -1.83 -22.88 -2.50
C ASN A 15 -0.85 -21.85 -1.95
N SER A 16 -1.31 -20.75 -1.33
CA SER A 16 -0.41 -19.73 -0.83
C SER A 16 -0.52 -19.55 0.68
N VAL A 17 0.34 -20.28 1.40
CA VAL A 17 0.52 -20.07 2.83
C VAL A 17 1.27 -18.75 3.04
N GLY A 18 0.59 -17.71 3.53
CA GLY A 18 1.19 -16.44 3.94
C GLY A 18 0.82 -15.19 3.13
N ILE A 19 0.14 -15.33 1.98
CA ILE A 19 -0.40 -14.18 1.22
C ILE A 19 -1.72 -13.72 1.83
N ASP A 20 -2.48 -14.63 2.44
CA ASP A 20 -3.81 -14.36 3.01
C ASP A 20 -3.82 -13.25 4.05
N ARG A 21 -2.83 -13.25 4.94
CA ARG A 21 -2.76 -12.27 6.04
C ARG A 21 -2.46 -10.86 5.55
N LEU A 22 -1.73 -10.72 4.44
CA LEU A 22 -1.46 -9.40 3.85
C LEU A 22 -2.72 -8.87 3.16
N PHE A 23 -3.40 -9.71 2.39
CA PHE A 23 -4.64 -9.36 1.70
C PHE A 23 -5.78 -9.07 2.67
N ASP A 24 -5.97 -9.88 3.71
CA ASP A 24 -7.02 -9.68 4.71
C ASP A 24 -6.82 -8.37 5.50
N ARG A 25 -5.58 -8.03 5.82
CA ARG A 25 -5.27 -6.75 6.47
C ARG A 25 -5.47 -5.54 5.56
N ILE A 26 -5.14 -5.68 4.28
CA ILE A 26 -5.31 -4.62 3.28
C ILE A 26 -6.79 -4.44 2.94
N THR A 27 -7.55 -5.52 2.75
CA THR A 27 -8.98 -5.44 2.44
C THR A 27 -9.81 -4.92 3.62
N ALA A 28 -9.50 -5.33 4.84
CA ALA A 28 -10.16 -4.78 6.03
C ALA A 28 -9.94 -3.26 6.17
N GLN A 29 -8.81 -2.77 5.71
CA GLN A 29 -8.51 -1.34 5.74
C GLN A 29 -9.06 -0.57 4.54
N LEU A 30 -9.24 -1.25 3.39
CA LEU A 30 -9.97 -0.71 2.24
C LEU A 30 -11.44 -0.45 2.60
N ASP A 31 -12.07 -1.36 3.34
CA ASP A 31 -13.44 -1.19 3.82
C ASP A 31 -13.55 -0.05 4.86
N ALA A 32 -12.56 0.10 5.72
CA ALA A 32 -12.49 1.22 6.66
C ALA A 32 -12.20 2.56 5.96
N ALA A 33 -11.40 2.55 4.88
CA ALA A 33 -11.09 3.74 4.08
C ALA A 33 -12.27 4.19 3.20
N ALA A 34 -13.16 3.29 2.82
CA ALA A 34 -14.40 3.64 2.13
C ALA A 34 -15.32 4.52 3.01
N ALA A 35 -15.22 4.40 4.33
CA ALA A 35 -15.95 5.22 5.28
C ALA A 35 -15.36 6.62 5.50
N THR A 36 -14.07 6.86 5.16
CA THR A 36 -13.35 8.12 5.45
C THR A 36 -12.99 8.94 4.21
N GLY A 37 -13.47 8.56 3.04
CA GLY A 37 -13.10 9.20 1.77
C GLY A 37 -11.83 8.63 1.14
N ASN A 38 -11.88 8.43 -0.14
CA ASN A 38 -10.87 7.71 -0.93
C ASN A 38 -9.71 8.61 -1.40
N TYR A 39 -9.26 9.52 -0.55
CA TYR A 39 -8.21 10.47 -0.90
C TYR A 39 -6.96 10.28 -0.01
N PRO A 40 -5.75 10.28 -0.61
CA PRO A 40 -5.46 10.23 -2.04
C PRO A 40 -5.72 8.82 -2.63
N PRO A 41 -6.02 8.71 -3.94
CA PRO A 41 -6.08 7.43 -4.63
C PRO A 41 -4.74 6.72 -4.57
N TYR A 42 -4.76 5.40 -4.47
CA TYR A 42 -3.56 4.58 -4.45
C TYR A 42 -3.78 3.21 -5.10
N ASP A 43 -2.71 2.62 -5.56
CA ASP A 43 -2.66 1.24 -6.04
C ASP A 43 -1.68 0.42 -5.20
N ILE A 44 -1.96 -0.86 -5.06
CA ILE A 44 -1.01 -1.83 -4.53
C ILE A 44 -0.74 -2.83 -5.64
N VAL A 45 0.52 -2.92 -6.05
CA VAL A 45 0.94 -3.69 -7.21
C VAL A 45 1.96 -4.75 -6.78
N ARG A 46 1.80 -5.97 -7.26
CA ARG A 46 2.81 -7.00 -7.15
C ARG A 46 3.70 -6.96 -8.39
N THR A 47 4.98 -6.70 -8.21
CA THR A 47 5.96 -6.57 -9.30
C THR A 47 6.84 -7.81 -9.48
N GLY A 48 6.84 -8.70 -8.50
CA GLY A 48 7.58 -9.95 -8.51
C GLY A 48 7.07 -10.93 -7.46
N GLU A 49 7.77 -12.02 -7.25
CA GLU A 49 7.36 -13.08 -6.31
C GLU A 49 7.22 -12.54 -4.87
N ASP A 50 8.22 -11.79 -4.42
CA ASP A 50 8.26 -11.16 -3.09
C ASP A 50 8.41 -9.64 -3.16
N LYS A 51 8.04 -9.03 -4.31
CA LYS A 51 8.18 -7.59 -4.55
C LYS A 51 6.84 -6.94 -4.78
N TYR A 52 6.65 -5.82 -4.11
CA TYR A 52 5.41 -5.06 -4.15
C TYR A 52 5.70 -3.56 -4.26
N GLU A 53 4.76 -2.83 -4.78
CA GLU A 53 4.77 -1.37 -4.81
C GLU A 53 3.44 -0.82 -4.32
N ILE A 54 3.52 0.21 -3.50
CA ILE A 54 2.38 1.06 -3.19
C ILE A 54 2.55 2.36 -3.97
N ARG A 55 1.59 2.67 -4.83
CA ARG A 55 1.58 3.86 -5.67
C ARG A 55 0.51 4.81 -5.18
N ILE A 56 0.88 6.02 -4.81
CA ILE A 56 -0.04 7.01 -4.24
C ILE A 56 -0.05 8.24 -5.16
N ALA A 57 -1.24 8.67 -5.57
CA ALA A 57 -1.42 9.89 -6.35
C ALA A 57 -1.21 11.11 -5.45
N ALA A 58 -0.02 11.70 -5.55
CA ALA A 58 0.42 12.83 -4.73
C ALA A 58 0.78 14.07 -5.56
N ALA A 59 0.14 14.22 -6.72
CA ALA A 59 0.33 15.37 -7.58
C ALA A 59 0.02 16.69 -6.84
N GLY A 60 0.89 17.67 -7.00
CA GLY A 60 0.76 18.98 -6.35
C GLY A 60 1.42 19.10 -4.99
N PHE A 61 1.97 18.02 -4.44
CA PHE A 61 2.82 18.05 -3.25
C PHE A 61 4.29 18.24 -3.62
N ARG A 62 4.97 19.07 -2.89
CA ARG A 62 6.40 19.35 -3.07
C ARG A 62 7.25 18.37 -2.28
N GLN A 63 8.53 18.30 -2.62
CA GLN A 63 9.51 17.62 -1.79
C GLN A 63 9.53 18.27 -0.40
N GLY A 64 9.41 17.48 0.66
CA GLY A 64 9.29 17.97 2.03
C GLY A 64 7.86 18.13 2.55
N GLU A 65 6.84 18.08 1.66
CA GLU A 65 5.44 18.04 2.06
C GLU A 65 4.91 16.58 2.19
N ILE A 66 5.72 15.61 1.75
CA ILE A 66 5.41 14.18 1.87
C ILE A 66 6.41 13.54 2.81
N ASP A 67 5.90 12.82 3.79
CA ASP A 67 6.66 12.05 4.76
C ASP A 67 6.27 10.57 4.68
N VAL A 68 7.26 9.70 4.69
CA VAL A 68 7.11 8.25 4.64
C VAL A 68 7.82 7.63 5.83
N GLU A 69 7.07 6.99 6.70
CA GLU A 69 7.56 6.38 7.93
C GLU A 69 7.16 4.91 7.99
N PHE A 70 8.10 4.06 8.38
CA PHE A 70 7.83 2.65 8.69
C PHE A 70 8.05 2.41 10.17
N HIS A 71 7.00 2.02 10.87
CA HIS A 71 7.02 1.78 12.31
C HIS A 71 6.08 0.65 12.70
N GLU A 72 6.57 -0.27 13.52
CA GLU A 72 5.79 -1.39 14.07
C GLU A 72 4.95 -2.16 13.03
N GLY A 73 5.56 -2.50 11.90
CA GLY A 73 4.89 -3.23 10.83
C GLY A 73 3.86 -2.42 10.05
N LYS A 74 3.86 -1.10 10.18
CA LYS A 74 2.97 -0.19 9.45
C LYS A 74 3.78 0.80 8.65
N LEU A 75 3.39 0.95 7.40
CA LEU A 75 3.86 2.05 6.55
C LEU A 75 2.88 3.21 6.71
N ILE A 76 3.37 4.33 7.16
CA ILE A 76 2.58 5.56 7.34
C ILE A 76 3.08 6.58 6.34
N VAL A 77 2.19 7.06 5.49
CA VAL A 77 2.50 8.09 4.50
C VAL A 77 1.64 9.31 4.81
N ARG A 78 2.28 10.46 4.95
CA ARG A 78 1.62 11.74 5.21
C ARG A 78 1.89 12.71 4.08
N GLY A 79 0.87 13.42 3.68
CA GLY A 79 1.00 14.60 2.85
C GLY A 79 0.52 15.81 3.66
N GLU A 80 1.44 16.68 4.00
CA GLU A 80 1.13 17.94 4.69
C GLU A 80 1.32 19.09 3.72
N ARG A 81 0.26 19.82 3.48
CA ARG A 81 0.32 20.98 2.62
C ARG A 81 0.43 22.24 3.47
N SER A 82 1.47 23.01 3.23
CA SER A 82 1.52 24.39 3.71
C SER A 82 0.46 25.18 2.97
N GLU A 83 -0.52 25.71 3.69
CA GLU A 83 -1.53 26.60 3.13
C GLU A 83 -0.85 27.86 2.59
N GLU A 84 -0.54 27.88 1.31
CA GLU A 84 -0.40 29.14 0.61
C GLU A 84 -1.81 29.70 0.45
N VAL A 85 -2.24 30.48 1.39
CA VAL A 85 -3.42 31.34 1.23
C VAL A 85 -3.09 32.30 0.09
N ARG A 86 -3.60 32.02 -1.08
CA ARG A 86 -3.60 32.98 -2.20
C ARG A 86 -4.96 33.69 -2.18
N PRO A 87 -5.06 34.84 -1.47
CA PRO A 87 -6.35 35.51 -1.30
C PRO A 87 -6.92 36.13 -2.60
N GLU A 88 -6.17 36.06 -3.68
CA GLU A 88 -6.54 36.71 -4.96
C GLU A 88 -7.08 35.74 -6.01
N VAL A 89 -7.26 34.45 -5.68
CA VAL A 89 -7.73 33.46 -6.65
C VAL A 89 -9.17 33.09 -6.39
N GLU A 90 -10.05 33.39 -7.35
CA GLU A 90 -11.42 32.93 -7.38
C GLU A 90 -11.52 31.62 -8.17
N TYR A 91 -11.96 30.56 -7.53
CA TYR A 91 -12.21 29.28 -8.20
C TYR A 91 -13.60 29.28 -8.84
N LEU A 92 -13.67 29.24 -10.15
CA LEU A 92 -14.94 28.98 -10.86
C LEU A 92 -15.40 27.54 -10.71
N HIS A 93 -14.46 26.61 -10.55
CA HIS A 93 -14.67 25.21 -10.20
C HIS A 93 -13.45 24.72 -9.43
N HIS A 94 -13.66 24.03 -8.31
CA HIS A 94 -12.60 23.47 -7.48
C HIS A 94 -12.78 21.96 -7.34
N GLY A 95 -12.12 21.18 -8.20
CA GLY A 95 -12.19 19.72 -8.24
C GLY A 95 -10.94 19.00 -7.75
N ILE A 96 -9.80 19.72 -7.61
CA ILE A 96 -8.53 19.16 -7.13
C ILE A 96 -8.45 19.38 -5.63
N SER A 97 -8.44 18.29 -4.88
CA SER A 97 -8.28 18.35 -3.43
C SER A 97 -6.84 18.72 -3.07
N ASN A 98 -6.68 19.79 -2.30
CA ASN A 98 -5.40 20.29 -1.79
C ASN A 98 -5.27 20.07 -0.29
N ARG A 99 -5.99 19.12 0.28
CA ARG A 99 -5.98 18.86 1.71
C ARG A 99 -4.80 17.99 2.13
N SER A 100 -4.36 18.16 3.36
CA SER A 100 -3.44 17.22 4.01
C SER A 100 -4.12 15.87 4.22
N TRP A 101 -3.32 14.81 4.20
CA TRP A 101 -3.82 13.45 4.32
C TRP A 101 -2.82 12.53 5.03
N VAL A 102 -3.32 11.47 5.59
CA VAL A 102 -2.52 10.38 6.17
C VAL A 102 -3.05 9.06 5.64
N ARG A 103 -2.15 8.21 5.17
CA ARG A 103 -2.45 6.82 4.80
C ARG A 103 -1.58 5.88 5.61
N THR A 104 -2.20 4.86 6.15
CA THR A 104 -1.51 3.81 6.91
C THR A 104 -1.75 2.47 6.24
N PHE A 105 -0.68 1.78 5.92
CA PHE A 105 -0.70 0.45 5.31
C PHE A 105 -0.08 -0.55 6.29
N PRO A 106 -0.87 -1.46 6.87
CA PRO A 106 -0.30 -2.55 7.66
C PRO A 106 0.43 -3.51 6.72
N LEU A 107 1.69 -3.76 7.02
CA LEU A 107 2.53 -4.68 6.25
C LEU A 107 2.55 -6.06 6.91
N ALA A 108 2.64 -7.12 6.10
CA ALA A 108 2.82 -8.47 6.60
C ALA A 108 4.21 -8.65 7.25
N ASP A 109 4.36 -9.73 7.99
CA ASP A 109 5.64 -10.10 8.57
C ASP A 109 6.71 -10.25 7.48
N TYR A 110 7.91 -9.82 7.78
CA TYR A 110 9.09 -9.86 6.88
C TYR A 110 9.02 -8.93 5.66
N VAL A 111 8.05 -8.05 5.56
CA VAL A 111 8.01 -7.02 4.52
C VAL A 111 8.83 -5.82 4.95
N GLU A 112 9.79 -5.45 4.13
CA GLU A 112 10.65 -4.29 4.32
C GLU A 112 10.38 -3.22 3.27
N VAL A 113 10.49 -1.97 3.68
CA VAL A 113 10.48 -0.83 2.76
C VAL A 113 11.87 -0.66 2.19
N LYS A 114 12.00 -0.76 0.86
CA LYS A 114 13.30 -0.63 0.18
C LYS A 114 13.58 0.77 -0.28
N ASN A 115 12.57 1.43 -0.84
CA ASN A 115 12.75 2.74 -1.44
C ASN A 115 11.42 3.49 -1.50
N ALA A 116 11.50 4.80 -1.62
CA ALA A 116 10.36 5.66 -1.89
C ALA A 116 10.77 6.72 -2.92
N ILE A 117 10.08 6.75 -4.05
CA ILE A 117 10.41 7.61 -5.19
C ILE A 117 9.19 8.42 -5.57
N MET A 118 9.38 9.72 -5.73
CA MET A 118 8.36 10.60 -6.29
C MET A 118 8.67 10.88 -7.74
N SER A 119 7.78 10.51 -8.64
CA SER A 119 7.92 10.73 -10.07
C SER A 119 6.57 11.06 -10.69
N GLU A 120 6.52 12.07 -11.51
CA GLU A 120 5.33 12.48 -12.28
C GLU A 120 4.04 12.63 -11.43
N GLY A 121 4.19 13.06 -10.18
CA GLY A 121 3.06 13.21 -9.26
C GLY A 121 2.59 11.91 -8.59
N ILE A 122 3.30 10.82 -8.79
CA ILE A 122 3.04 9.54 -8.13
C ILE A 122 4.18 9.23 -7.16
N LEU A 123 3.82 8.98 -5.92
CA LEU A 123 4.73 8.42 -4.93
C LEU A 123 4.71 6.89 -5.06
N VAL A 124 5.85 6.30 -5.36
CA VAL A 124 6.04 4.85 -5.43
C VAL A 124 6.86 4.41 -4.23
N VAL A 125 6.31 3.57 -3.40
CA VAL A 125 7.00 2.94 -2.27
C VAL A 125 7.25 1.48 -2.62
N GLU A 126 8.52 1.12 -2.73
CA GLU A 126 8.96 -0.22 -3.06
C GLU A 126 9.11 -1.07 -1.80
N LEU A 127 8.48 -2.23 -1.81
CA LEU A 127 8.45 -3.18 -0.71
C LEU A 127 9.00 -4.54 -1.16
N GLU A 128 9.69 -5.21 -0.27
CA GLU A 128 10.18 -6.57 -0.50
C GLU A 128 9.93 -7.43 0.74
N ARG A 129 9.42 -8.63 0.51
CA ARG A 129 9.28 -9.63 1.56
C ARG A 129 10.54 -10.47 1.64
N ILE A 130 11.25 -10.39 2.77
CA ILE A 130 12.47 -11.13 3.01
C ILE A 130 12.23 -12.11 4.15
N VAL A 131 11.90 -13.37 3.79
CA VAL A 131 11.71 -14.43 4.78
C VAL A 131 13.07 -14.95 5.21
N PRO A 132 13.41 -14.95 6.52
CA PRO A 132 14.64 -15.54 7.03
C PRO A 132 14.75 -17.02 6.65
N GLU A 133 15.95 -17.50 6.41
CA GLU A 133 16.20 -18.93 6.09
C GLU A 133 15.62 -19.89 7.13
N SER A 134 15.63 -19.48 8.41
CA SER A 134 15.05 -20.25 9.51
C SER A 134 13.53 -20.42 9.43
N GLN A 135 12.85 -19.58 8.66
CA GLN A 135 11.39 -19.58 8.48
C GLN A 135 10.95 -20.10 7.11
N LYS A 136 11.90 -20.41 6.23
CA LYS A 136 11.59 -21.01 4.93
C LYS A 136 11.13 -22.47 5.09
N PRO A 137 10.29 -22.95 4.17
CA PRO A 137 9.90 -24.36 4.17
C PRO A 137 11.12 -25.28 4.12
N LYS A 138 11.24 -26.16 5.08
CA LYS A 138 12.31 -27.13 5.17
C LYS A 138 11.82 -28.48 4.68
N LYS A 139 12.51 -29.07 3.69
CA LYS A 139 12.26 -30.44 3.28
C LYS A 139 12.70 -31.39 4.37
N ILE A 140 11.81 -32.24 4.83
CA ILE A 140 12.09 -33.24 5.84
C ILE A 140 12.27 -34.58 5.12
N GLU A 141 13.40 -35.22 5.32
CA GLU A 141 13.66 -36.57 4.79
C GLU A 141 12.91 -37.60 5.64
N ILE A 142 12.21 -38.52 4.96
CA ILE A 142 11.46 -39.60 5.59
C ILE A 142 12.40 -40.80 5.71
N ALA A 143 12.71 -41.22 6.94
CA ALA A 143 13.45 -42.45 7.18
C ALA A 143 12.47 -43.63 7.18
N TYR A 144 12.73 -44.59 6.30
CA TYR A 144 11.97 -45.86 6.27
C TYR A 144 12.66 -46.85 7.22
N GLN A 145 11.94 -47.28 8.24
CA GLN A 145 12.36 -48.42 9.07
C GLN A 145 11.97 -49.72 8.38
N LYS A 146 12.89 -50.65 8.30
CA LYS A 146 12.65 -51.98 7.79
C LYS A 146 11.92 -52.83 8.82
#